data_8b5ecc8760c7bd798b37922c5dbf462f
#
_entry.id   8b5ecc8760c7bd798b37922c5dbf462f
#
_cell.length_a   1.000
_cell.length_b   1.000
_cell.length_c   1.000
_cell.angle_alpha   90.00
_cell.angle_beta   90.00
_cell.angle_gamma   90.00
#
_symmetry.space_group_name_H-M   'P 1'
#
loop_
_entity.id
_entity.type
_entity.pdbx_description
1 polymer ?
#
loop_
_entity_poly.entity_id
_entity_poly.type
_entity_poly.pdbx_seq_one_letter_code
_entity_poly.pdbx_strand_id
1 'polypeptide(L)'
;LTGSISLYYKTVQNINYSHCQWHGVRQRLTCWFDGPAYITQCPIQAGQSFKYRFTLLNQRGTLFWHAHISWLRATVHGPLIIYPKQGVGYPFQPPVEEHVIILGEYWLRDVQGLERHVKESGGGPPGSDAYTLNGLLGPLHNCSRDDIYTINVTKGKNYLLRIINAALNMEHFFMVANHTMTVVETDGEYTKPFKTTFLMLTPGQTYNVLIKADQSIGKYFMAMAPYMPAKNAPFLKKTSYGILRYASPTVKVDKLARKSHVKTSMTPLEPIIPNVNDTASVQAFSDQVKRLYPNHQWSPVDVPLRIDKTLFFTIGLNAGGIFAASVNNVTFRRPTVSLLNAYYNNLQGYYSTDFPDKPEKMYDFVNGAPNNISVDTQPAIGTQVSILEHGWAVQVIFQDTGTVGTEKHPIHLHGFSFYLLGTGLGNYNSSTALLNLYDPPYRNTVGVPVGRWAVIRFRADNPGMWFMHCHLEVHTTWGLSMAFLVKNGKGKMQNLPPPPLDLPLC
;
A
#
# COMPACT_ATOMS: atom_id res chain seq x y z
N LEU A 1 10.78 8.10 21.19
CA LEU A 1 11.83 8.64 20.31
C LEU A 1 11.24 9.67 19.39
N THR A 2 11.68 10.90 19.52
CA THR A 2 11.56 11.93 18.51
C THR A 2 12.80 11.83 17.62
N GLY A 3 12.76 10.97 16.61
CA GLY A 3 13.75 10.96 15.55
C GLY A 3 13.29 11.91 14.45
N SER A 4 14.02 12.97 14.16
CA SER A 4 13.77 13.78 12.96
C SER A 4 14.51 13.15 11.79
N ILE A 5 13.80 12.85 10.71
CA ILE A 5 14.38 12.41 9.45
C ILE A 5 14.51 13.64 8.56
N SER A 6 15.72 13.90 8.08
CA SER A 6 15.96 14.88 7.03
C SER A 6 16.51 14.17 5.82
N LEU A 7 15.72 14.08 4.76
CA LEU A 7 16.13 13.47 3.50
C LEU A 7 16.10 14.50 2.38
N TYR A 8 17.17 14.51 1.59
CA TYR A 8 17.25 15.30 0.38
C TYR A 8 16.81 14.46 -0.81
N TYR A 9 15.80 14.92 -1.51
CA TYR A 9 15.43 14.38 -2.80
C TYR A 9 15.86 15.36 -3.89
N LYS A 10 16.71 14.89 -4.82
CA LYS A 10 17.16 15.69 -5.96
C LYS A 10 16.69 15.03 -7.24
N THR A 11 15.94 15.74 -8.06
CA THR A 11 15.55 15.28 -9.39
C THR A 11 16.72 15.39 -10.36
N VAL A 12 17.00 14.31 -11.11
CA VAL A 12 18.05 14.28 -12.13
C VAL A 12 17.47 14.67 -13.49
N GLN A 13 18.32 15.16 -14.40
CA GLN A 13 18.00 15.75 -15.71
C GLN A 13 17.22 14.82 -16.60
N ASN A 14 16.33 14.11 -16.49
CA ASN A 14 15.43 13.38 -17.41
C ASN A 14 14.07 13.05 -16.75
N ILE A 15 13.88 13.44 -15.48
CA ILE A 15 12.60 13.40 -14.80
C ILE A 15 12.14 14.84 -14.68
N ASN A 16 11.13 15.21 -15.43
CA ASN A 16 10.65 16.60 -15.50
C ASN A 16 10.17 17.14 -14.15
N TYR A 17 9.76 16.26 -13.22
CA TYR A 17 9.34 16.59 -11.86
C TYR A 17 9.21 15.33 -11.02
N SER A 18 9.40 15.44 -9.71
CA SER A 18 9.20 14.33 -8.77
C SER A 18 8.82 14.83 -7.38
N HIS A 19 8.37 13.95 -6.53
CA HIS A 19 8.20 14.14 -5.10
C HIS A 19 8.05 12.78 -4.43
N CYS A 20 8.24 12.72 -3.12
CA CYS A 20 8.30 11.49 -2.37
C CYS A 20 7.21 11.46 -1.30
N GLN A 21 6.36 10.43 -1.34
CA GLN A 21 5.46 10.08 -0.25
C GLN A 21 6.16 9.17 0.75
N TRP A 22 5.86 9.37 2.01
CA TRP A 22 6.27 8.53 3.13
C TRP A 22 5.12 7.62 3.52
N HIS A 23 4.89 6.58 2.72
CA HIS A 23 3.72 5.72 2.81
C HIS A 23 3.56 5.09 4.21
N GLY A 24 2.42 5.36 4.84
CA GLY A 24 2.10 4.92 6.19
C GLY A 24 2.68 5.77 7.32
N VAL A 25 3.51 6.78 7.02
CA VAL A 25 3.93 7.77 8.02
C VAL A 25 2.76 8.72 8.30
N ARG A 26 2.40 8.87 9.57
CA ARG A 26 1.24 9.69 9.96
C ARG A 26 1.45 11.19 9.77
N GLN A 27 2.68 11.65 9.60
CA GLN A 27 3.02 13.07 9.40
C GLN A 27 2.32 14.01 10.40
N ARG A 28 2.25 13.57 11.67
CA ARG A 28 1.52 14.32 12.70
C ARG A 28 2.15 15.70 12.89
N LEU A 29 1.35 16.75 12.67
CA LEU A 29 1.77 18.16 12.64
C LEU A 29 2.87 18.48 11.60
N THR A 30 3.08 17.59 10.64
CA THR A 30 4.05 17.76 9.55
C THR A 30 3.42 17.44 8.19
N CYS A 31 2.13 17.69 8.03
CA CYS A 31 1.33 17.41 6.82
C CYS A 31 1.98 17.94 5.54
N TRP A 32 2.68 19.10 5.59
CA TRP A 32 3.41 19.67 4.46
C TRP A 32 4.49 18.75 3.87
N PHE A 33 4.95 17.75 4.64
CA PHE A 33 5.98 16.80 4.25
C PHE A 33 5.43 15.41 3.90
N ASP A 34 4.11 15.27 3.77
CA ASP A 34 3.49 14.00 3.36
C ASP A 34 3.85 13.62 1.92
N GLY A 35 3.86 14.59 1.02
CA GLY A 35 4.50 14.46 -0.28
C GLY A 35 3.61 14.28 -1.52
N PRO A 36 2.31 13.90 -1.49
CA PRO A 36 1.54 13.68 -2.71
C PRO A 36 1.34 14.98 -3.50
N ALA A 37 1.59 14.88 -4.83
CA ALA A 37 1.54 16.02 -5.75
C ALA A 37 0.17 16.68 -5.77
N TYR A 38 0.16 17.99 -5.66
CA TYR A 38 -1.01 18.87 -5.69
C TYR A 38 -2.00 18.61 -4.54
N ILE A 39 -1.61 17.78 -3.56
CA ILE A 39 -2.37 17.61 -2.32
C ILE A 39 -1.69 18.39 -1.20
N THR A 40 -0.47 18.02 -0.81
CA THR A 40 0.27 18.68 0.27
C THR A 40 1.38 19.59 -0.23
N GLN A 41 1.91 19.36 -1.41
CA GLN A 41 2.97 20.16 -2.05
C GLN A 41 2.85 20.15 -3.57
N CYS A 42 3.57 21.04 -4.23
CA CYS A 42 3.76 20.95 -5.66
C CYS A 42 4.97 20.08 -6.01
N PRO A 43 5.03 19.53 -7.24
CA PRO A 43 6.15 18.69 -7.66
C PRO A 43 7.49 19.44 -7.60
N ILE A 44 8.53 18.73 -7.17
CA ILE A 44 9.91 19.21 -7.22
C ILE A 44 10.34 19.20 -8.68
N GLN A 45 10.68 20.36 -9.24
CA GLN A 45 11.06 20.51 -10.64
C GLN A 45 12.43 19.89 -10.93
N ALA A 46 12.69 19.59 -12.21
CA ALA A 46 13.97 19.05 -12.65
C ALA A 46 15.14 19.94 -12.20
N GLY A 47 16.17 19.33 -11.63
CA GLY A 47 17.33 20.02 -11.09
C GLY A 47 17.16 20.67 -9.72
N GLN A 48 15.93 20.70 -9.19
CA GLN A 48 15.65 21.19 -7.83
C GLN A 48 15.73 20.07 -6.80
N SER A 49 15.74 20.45 -5.52
CA SER A 49 15.71 19.54 -4.40
C SER A 49 14.80 20.07 -3.30
N PHE A 50 14.19 19.15 -2.54
CA PHE A 50 13.40 19.50 -1.37
C PHE A 50 13.84 18.64 -0.17
N LYS A 51 13.89 19.28 1.00
CA LYS A 51 14.25 18.59 2.25
C LYS A 51 13.01 18.28 3.06
N TYR A 52 12.66 17.00 3.14
CA TYR A 52 11.59 16.53 4.00
C TYR A 52 12.05 16.52 5.47
N ARG A 53 11.27 17.15 6.35
CA ARG A 53 11.55 17.29 7.79
C ARG A 53 10.32 16.89 8.58
N PHE A 54 10.38 15.73 9.22
CA PHE A 54 9.26 15.25 10.04
C PHE A 54 9.76 14.40 11.22
N THR A 55 8.88 14.21 12.19
CA THR A 55 9.15 13.41 13.37
C THR A 55 8.25 12.20 13.41
N LEU A 56 8.85 11.03 13.59
CA LEU A 56 8.11 9.77 13.75
C LEU A 56 7.58 9.68 15.19
N LEU A 57 6.28 9.90 15.38
CA LEU A 57 5.63 9.83 16.69
C LEU A 57 4.91 8.50 16.85
N ASN A 58 5.38 7.67 17.80
CA ASN A 58 4.77 6.39 18.15
C ASN A 58 4.54 5.45 16.95
N GLN A 59 5.47 5.47 16.00
CA GLN A 59 5.48 4.56 14.85
C GLN A 59 6.74 3.70 14.89
N ARG A 60 6.61 2.49 14.36
CA ARG A 60 7.66 1.48 14.24
C ARG A 60 7.31 0.55 13.09
N GLY A 61 8.21 -0.38 12.79
CA GLY A 61 7.96 -1.45 11.85
C GLY A 61 8.41 -1.15 10.43
N THR A 62 7.84 -1.86 9.48
CA THR A 62 8.17 -1.76 8.07
C THR A 62 7.14 -0.94 7.34
N LEU A 63 7.59 0.19 6.83
CA LEU A 63 6.89 1.06 5.88
C LEU A 63 7.76 1.21 4.63
N PHE A 64 7.34 2.03 3.67
CA PHE A 64 8.16 2.35 2.53
C PHE A 64 7.90 3.78 2.04
N TRP A 65 8.79 4.30 1.22
CA TRP A 65 8.64 5.57 0.54
C TRP A 65 8.63 5.36 -0.97
N HIS A 66 7.95 6.20 -1.69
CA HIS A 66 7.89 6.12 -3.14
C HIS A 66 7.54 7.45 -3.81
N ALA A 67 7.88 7.57 -5.08
CA ALA A 67 7.37 8.67 -5.89
C ALA A 67 5.84 8.62 -5.96
N HIS A 68 5.18 9.76 -5.79
CA HIS A 68 3.73 9.87 -5.79
C HIS A 68 3.21 10.79 -6.89
N ILE A 69 3.83 10.76 -8.02
CA ILE A 69 3.40 11.42 -9.24
C ILE A 69 3.66 10.53 -10.43
N SER A 70 2.68 10.48 -11.35
CA SER A 70 2.82 9.63 -12.52
C SER A 70 3.13 8.18 -12.11
N TRP A 71 3.60 7.36 -13.00
CA TRP A 71 3.97 5.97 -12.70
C TRP A 71 5.43 5.81 -12.24
N LEU A 72 6.02 6.88 -11.71
CA LEU A 72 7.41 6.87 -11.23
C LEU A 72 7.67 5.88 -10.08
N ARG A 73 6.64 5.48 -9.33
CA ARG A 73 6.78 4.45 -8.30
C ARG A 73 7.31 3.14 -8.85
N ALA A 74 7.15 2.85 -10.13
CA ALA A 74 7.72 1.64 -10.76
C ALA A 74 9.21 1.47 -10.47
N THR A 75 9.96 2.58 -10.40
CA THR A 75 11.43 2.56 -10.21
C THR A 75 11.91 3.40 -9.05
N VAL A 76 11.07 4.31 -8.52
CA VAL A 76 11.46 5.26 -7.47
C VAL A 76 10.71 4.92 -6.20
N HIS A 77 11.26 3.99 -5.43
CA HIS A 77 10.73 3.54 -4.14
C HIS A 77 11.85 2.90 -3.31
N GLY A 78 11.62 2.80 -2.01
CA GLY A 78 12.54 2.12 -1.10
C GLY A 78 11.91 1.85 0.27
N PRO A 79 12.55 1.03 1.10
CA PRO A 79 12.04 0.69 2.43
C PRO A 79 12.22 1.86 3.40
N LEU A 80 11.32 1.96 4.36
CA LEU A 80 11.47 2.77 5.56
C LEU A 80 11.31 1.88 6.79
N ILE A 81 12.43 1.54 7.42
CA ILE A 81 12.46 0.65 8.58
C ILE A 81 12.58 1.48 9.86
N ILE A 82 11.57 1.40 10.69
CA ILE A 82 11.52 2.10 11.97
C ILE A 82 11.69 1.06 13.08
N TYR A 83 12.86 1.03 13.70
CA TYR A 83 13.12 0.11 14.78
C TYR A 83 12.33 0.46 16.05
N PRO A 84 12.03 -0.53 16.91
CA PRO A 84 11.45 -0.26 18.22
C PRO A 84 12.32 0.72 19.01
N LYS A 85 11.68 1.48 19.90
CA LYS A 85 12.39 2.38 20.81
C LYS A 85 13.48 1.58 21.57
N GLN A 86 14.64 2.19 21.73
CA GLN A 86 15.73 1.60 22.52
C GLN A 86 15.26 1.16 23.90
N GLY A 87 15.56 -0.07 24.29
CA GLY A 87 15.13 -0.68 25.56
C GLY A 87 13.74 -1.32 25.52
N VAL A 88 12.97 -1.19 24.41
CA VAL A 88 11.65 -1.80 24.30
C VAL A 88 11.70 -3.17 23.62
N GLY A 89 12.58 -3.36 22.63
CA GLY A 89 12.72 -4.62 21.88
C GLY A 89 11.50 -4.98 21.01
N TYR A 90 11.46 -6.19 20.48
CA TYR A 90 10.31 -6.75 19.75
C TYR A 90 9.37 -7.49 20.71
N PRO A 91 8.05 -7.56 20.41
CA PRO A 91 7.11 -8.39 21.18
C PRO A 91 7.19 -9.89 20.82
N PHE A 92 8.17 -10.28 20.05
CA PHE A 92 8.45 -11.65 19.61
C PHE A 92 9.94 -11.94 19.77
N GLN A 93 10.33 -13.19 19.62
CA GLN A 93 11.75 -13.58 19.72
C GLN A 93 12.59 -12.81 18.68
N PRO A 94 13.63 -12.07 19.11
CA PRO A 94 14.48 -11.34 18.19
C PRO A 94 15.10 -12.24 17.13
N PRO A 95 15.11 -11.85 15.86
CA PRO A 95 15.80 -12.56 14.79
C PRO A 95 17.32 -12.41 14.94
N VAL A 96 18.08 -13.32 14.33
CA VAL A 96 19.54 -13.15 14.22
C VAL A 96 19.92 -12.17 13.12
N GLU A 97 19.04 -12.04 12.12
CA GLU A 97 19.23 -11.15 10.96
C GLU A 97 17.87 -10.79 10.36
N GLU A 98 17.81 -9.64 9.70
CA GLU A 98 16.61 -9.12 9.05
C GLU A 98 16.88 -8.86 7.56
N HIS A 99 15.93 -9.21 6.70
CA HIS A 99 16.05 -9.03 5.26
C HIS A 99 14.82 -8.28 4.73
N VAL A 100 15.07 -7.23 3.95
CA VAL A 100 14.03 -6.50 3.25
C VAL A 100 13.82 -7.11 1.87
N ILE A 101 12.55 -7.41 1.53
CA ILE A 101 12.14 -7.96 0.24
C ILE A 101 11.09 -7.03 -0.35
N ILE A 102 11.43 -6.38 -1.44
CA ILE A 102 10.51 -5.51 -2.19
C ILE A 102 10.00 -6.25 -3.40
N LEU A 103 8.69 -6.44 -3.47
CA LEU A 103 7.98 -6.98 -4.60
C LEU A 103 7.69 -5.84 -5.57
N GLY A 104 8.13 -5.96 -6.82
CA GLY A 104 7.99 -4.91 -7.83
C GLY A 104 7.54 -5.42 -9.19
N GLU A 105 7.10 -4.51 -10.03
CA GLU A 105 6.82 -4.75 -11.44
C GLU A 105 7.87 -4.04 -12.29
N TYR A 106 8.17 -4.59 -13.45
CA TYR A 106 9.14 -4.04 -14.38
C TYR A 106 8.57 -3.96 -15.79
N TRP A 107 8.81 -2.83 -16.45
CA TRP A 107 8.48 -2.60 -17.86
C TRP A 107 9.74 -2.30 -18.65
N LEU A 108 9.87 -2.89 -19.82
CA LEU A 108 10.91 -2.57 -20.81
C LEU A 108 10.67 -1.21 -21.49
N ARG A 109 9.44 -0.70 -21.37
CA ARG A 109 9.01 0.57 -21.95
C ARG A 109 9.10 1.70 -20.95
N ASP A 110 9.13 2.94 -21.42
CA ASP A 110 8.97 4.13 -20.59
C ASP A 110 7.59 4.14 -19.92
N VAL A 111 7.57 3.98 -18.60
CA VAL A 111 6.32 3.91 -17.81
C VAL A 111 5.54 5.23 -17.83
N GLN A 112 6.22 6.38 -17.97
CA GLN A 112 5.55 7.67 -18.11
C GLN A 112 4.91 7.81 -19.49
N GLY A 113 5.53 7.26 -20.53
CA GLY A 113 4.95 7.14 -21.85
C GLY A 113 3.72 6.24 -21.87
N LEU A 114 3.74 5.12 -21.11
CA LEU A 114 2.59 4.26 -20.92
C LEU A 114 1.43 4.98 -20.23
N GLU A 115 1.71 5.73 -19.16
CA GLU A 115 0.69 6.54 -18.48
C GLU A 115 0.05 7.58 -19.41
N ARG A 116 0.86 8.30 -20.18
CA ARG A 116 0.34 9.25 -21.19
C ARG A 116 -0.58 8.55 -22.18
N HIS A 117 -0.15 7.41 -22.71
CA HIS A 117 -0.96 6.61 -23.63
C HIS A 117 -2.30 6.17 -23.02
N VAL A 118 -2.30 5.71 -21.76
CA VAL A 118 -3.53 5.34 -21.03
C VAL A 118 -4.48 6.54 -20.93
N LYS A 119 -3.97 7.72 -20.60
CA LYS A 119 -4.77 8.95 -20.50
C LYS A 119 -5.33 9.40 -21.85
N GLU A 120 -4.54 9.32 -22.90
CA GLU A 120 -4.91 9.77 -24.26
C GLU A 120 -5.86 8.79 -24.95
N SER A 121 -5.62 7.49 -24.81
CA SER A 121 -6.46 6.46 -25.42
C SER A 121 -7.74 6.17 -24.63
N GLY A 122 -7.79 6.54 -23.35
CA GLY A 122 -8.86 6.18 -22.44
C GLY A 122 -8.97 4.68 -22.18
N GLY A 123 -7.93 3.92 -22.48
CA GLY A 123 -7.88 2.46 -22.32
C GLY A 123 -7.14 2.01 -21.07
N GLY A 124 -7.01 0.68 -20.88
CA GLY A 124 -6.20 0.07 -19.85
C GLY A 124 -4.71 -0.04 -20.25
N PRO A 125 -3.79 -0.12 -19.28
CA PRO A 125 -2.38 -0.31 -19.56
C PRO A 125 -2.10 -1.75 -20.02
N PRO A 126 -1.03 -1.98 -20.79
CA PRO A 126 -0.49 -3.32 -20.93
C PRO A 126 0.03 -3.82 -19.56
N GLY A 127 -0.01 -5.14 -19.36
CA GLY A 127 0.64 -5.76 -18.20
C GLY A 127 2.14 -5.46 -18.15
N SER A 128 2.74 -5.63 -16.98
CA SER A 128 4.19 -5.54 -16.80
C SER A 128 4.93 -6.63 -17.59
N ASP A 129 6.19 -6.38 -17.97
CA ASP A 129 7.01 -7.35 -18.69
C ASP A 129 7.63 -8.39 -17.73
N ALA A 130 7.83 -8.03 -16.47
CA ALA A 130 8.35 -8.93 -15.44
C ALA A 130 7.94 -8.51 -14.02
N TYR A 131 8.04 -9.47 -13.09
CA TYR A 131 8.01 -9.20 -11.64
C TYR A 131 9.43 -9.29 -11.07
N THR A 132 9.71 -8.53 -10.02
CA THR A 132 11.05 -8.45 -9.43
C THR A 132 11.02 -8.66 -7.92
N LEU A 133 12.05 -9.28 -7.42
CA LEU A 133 12.39 -9.32 -5.99
C LEU A 133 13.64 -8.43 -5.80
N ASN A 134 13.48 -7.31 -5.09
CA ASN A 134 14.54 -6.28 -4.93
C ASN A 134 15.14 -5.81 -6.26
N GLY A 135 14.30 -5.63 -7.30
CA GLY A 135 14.72 -5.21 -8.63
C GLY A 135 15.33 -6.31 -9.52
N LEU A 136 15.48 -7.54 -9.00
CA LEU A 136 16.06 -8.66 -9.74
C LEU A 136 14.96 -9.54 -10.34
N LEU A 137 15.13 -9.94 -11.60
CA LEU A 137 14.13 -10.65 -12.39
C LEU A 137 14.02 -12.15 -12.07
N GLY A 138 15.03 -12.71 -11.40
CA GLY A 138 15.09 -14.13 -11.07
C GLY A 138 15.55 -15.03 -12.22
N PRO A 139 15.62 -16.35 -12.01
CA PRO A 139 16.29 -17.30 -12.90
C PRO A 139 15.55 -17.61 -14.19
N LEU A 140 14.29 -17.22 -14.32
CA LEU A 140 13.45 -17.53 -15.49
C LEU A 140 13.61 -16.54 -16.65
N HIS A 141 14.37 -15.46 -16.45
CA HIS A 141 14.66 -14.47 -17.49
C HIS A 141 16.06 -14.70 -18.06
N ASN A 142 16.16 -14.83 -19.38
CA ASN A 142 17.39 -15.18 -20.09
C ASN A 142 18.55 -14.22 -19.83
N CYS A 143 18.29 -12.98 -19.48
CA CYS A 143 19.30 -11.94 -19.19
C CYS A 143 19.74 -11.86 -17.73
N SER A 144 19.20 -12.67 -16.83
CA SER A 144 19.45 -12.53 -15.36
C SER A 144 19.88 -13.84 -14.70
N ARG A 145 20.48 -14.77 -15.43
CA ARG A 145 20.85 -16.09 -14.89
C ARG A 145 21.75 -16.05 -13.66
N ASP A 146 22.56 -15.00 -13.51
CA ASP A 146 23.51 -14.85 -12.42
C ASP A 146 23.06 -13.87 -11.33
N ASP A 147 22.00 -13.07 -11.56
CA ASP A 147 21.51 -12.02 -10.66
C ASP A 147 20.19 -12.44 -9.99
N ILE A 148 20.27 -13.49 -9.18
CA ILE A 148 19.15 -13.97 -8.39
C ILE A 148 19.25 -13.43 -6.98
N TYR A 149 18.20 -12.76 -6.49
CA TYR A 149 18.14 -12.36 -5.09
C TYR A 149 18.28 -13.56 -4.17
N THR A 150 19.32 -13.56 -3.33
CA THR A 150 19.66 -14.71 -2.49
C THR A 150 19.84 -14.29 -1.04
N ILE A 151 19.13 -14.96 -0.13
CA ILE A 151 19.31 -14.88 1.31
C ILE A 151 20.06 -16.11 1.78
N ASN A 152 21.14 -15.94 2.53
CA ASN A 152 21.87 -17.03 3.14
C ASN A 152 21.41 -17.22 4.58
N VAL A 153 21.03 -18.44 4.94
CA VAL A 153 20.56 -18.77 6.29
C VAL A 153 21.37 -19.91 6.91
N THR A 154 21.51 -19.86 8.23
CA THR A 154 22.14 -20.92 9.03
C THR A 154 21.05 -21.77 9.70
N LYS A 155 21.14 -23.08 9.57
CA LYS A 155 20.18 -24.02 10.16
C LYS A 155 20.01 -23.79 11.66
N GLY A 156 18.77 -23.81 12.13
CA GLY A 156 18.36 -23.62 13.52
C GLY A 156 18.15 -22.16 13.93
N LYS A 157 18.47 -21.17 13.07
CA LYS A 157 18.32 -19.74 13.37
C LYS A 157 16.99 -19.20 12.88
N ASN A 158 16.53 -18.10 13.50
CA ASN A 158 15.33 -17.37 13.13
C ASN A 158 15.70 -16.08 12.39
N TYR A 159 15.00 -15.79 11.30
CA TYR A 159 15.19 -14.62 10.47
C TYR A 159 13.89 -13.82 10.39
N LEU A 160 14.00 -12.51 10.25
CA LEU A 160 12.84 -11.64 9.98
C LEU A 160 12.89 -11.22 8.50
N LEU A 161 11.84 -11.55 7.76
CA LEU A 161 11.65 -11.05 6.41
C LEU A 161 10.66 -9.89 6.46
N ARG A 162 11.08 -8.73 5.95
CA ARG A 162 10.32 -7.49 5.83
C ARG A 162 9.86 -7.34 4.40
N ILE A 163 8.60 -7.67 4.13
CA ILE A 163 8.08 -7.79 2.77
C ILE A 163 7.21 -6.59 2.46
N ILE A 164 7.49 -5.92 1.33
CA ILE A 164 6.83 -4.71 0.86
C ILE A 164 6.30 -4.98 -0.55
N ASN A 165 5.02 -4.73 -0.81
CA ASN A 165 4.51 -4.71 -2.18
C ASN A 165 4.53 -3.29 -2.74
N ALA A 166 5.56 -2.98 -3.54
CA ALA A 166 5.75 -1.70 -4.22
C ALA A 166 5.27 -1.74 -5.70
N ALA A 167 4.64 -2.84 -6.14
CA ALA A 167 4.10 -2.95 -7.50
C ALA A 167 3.12 -1.82 -7.82
N LEU A 168 3.04 -1.44 -9.11
CA LEU A 168 2.10 -0.40 -9.56
C LEU A 168 0.66 -0.91 -9.57
N ASN A 169 0.44 -2.10 -10.16
CA ASN A 169 -0.91 -2.57 -10.50
C ASN A 169 -1.17 -4.02 -10.11
N MET A 170 -0.19 -4.74 -9.52
CA MET A 170 -0.33 -6.17 -9.28
C MET A 170 -0.29 -6.53 -7.79
N GLU A 171 -1.29 -7.29 -7.40
CA GLU A 171 -1.30 -7.97 -6.10
C GLU A 171 -0.50 -9.27 -6.19
N HIS A 172 0.19 -9.63 -5.11
CA HIS A 172 1.06 -10.79 -5.14
C HIS A 172 0.86 -11.72 -3.95
N PHE A 173 0.94 -13.02 -4.25
CA PHE A 173 1.31 -14.02 -3.27
C PHE A 173 2.83 -14.01 -3.08
N PHE A 174 3.27 -14.14 -1.84
CA PHE A 174 4.67 -14.41 -1.50
C PHE A 174 4.77 -15.66 -0.64
N MET A 175 5.69 -16.55 -0.96
CA MET A 175 5.89 -17.81 -0.25
C MET A 175 7.35 -18.27 -0.32
N VAL A 176 7.72 -19.17 0.60
CA VAL A 176 9.04 -19.80 0.65
C VAL A 176 8.87 -21.31 0.66
N ALA A 177 9.53 -22.00 -0.29
CA ALA A 177 9.40 -23.45 -0.44
C ALA A 177 9.72 -24.19 0.88
N ASN A 178 8.84 -25.12 1.26
CA ASN A 178 8.95 -25.94 2.46
C ASN A 178 9.07 -25.20 3.80
N HIS A 179 8.80 -23.88 3.82
CA HIS A 179 8.85 -23.09 5.06
C HIS A 179 7.48 -22.56 5.44
N THR A 180 7.26 -22.55 6.75
CA THR A 180 6.15 -21.83 7.36
C THR A 180 6.63 -20.48 7.84
N MET A 181 5.89 -19.44 7.49
CA MET A 181 6.12 -18.06 7.93
C MET A 181 5.22 -17.76 9.13
N THR A 182 5.73 -17.08 10.14
CA THR A 182 4.93 -16.54 11.24
C THR A 182 4.77 -15.05 11.04
N VAL A 183 3.56 -14.61 10.72
CA VAL A 183 3.24 -13.18 10.58
C VAL A 183 3.28 -12.53 11.96
N VAL A 184 3.99 -11.40 12.10
CA VAL A 184 4.17 -10.68 13.36
C VAL A 184 3.87 -9.19 13.25
N GLU A 185 3.76 -8.67 12.02
CA GLU A 185 3.50 -7.25 11.78
C GLU A 185 2.85 -7.06 10.40
N THR A 186 2.00 -6.06 10.27
CA THR A 186 1.47 -5.54 8.99
C THR A 186 1.39 -4.02 9.03
N ASP A 187 1.78 -3.35 7.94
CA ASP A 187 1.72 -1.89 7.76
C ASP A 187 2.32 -1.10 8.94
N GLY A 188 3.44 -1.61 9.52
CA GLY A 188 4.12 -1.01 10.65
C GLY A 188 3.47 -1.26 12.02
N GLU A 189 2.46 -2.14 12.11
CA GLU A 189 1.75 -2.45 13.35
C GLU A 189 1.82 -3.94 13.70
N TYR A 190 2.14 -4.26 14.95
CA TYR A 190 2.27 -5.65 15.37
C TYR A 190 0.94 -6.38 15.38
N THR A 191 1.02 -7.65 14.94
CA THR A 191 -0.12 -8.58 14.92
C THR A 191 0.01 -9.66 15.97
N LYS A 192 -1.10 -10.29 16.34
CA LYS A 192 -1.05 -11.60 16.97
C LYS A 192 -0.31 -12.55 16.04
N PRO A 193 0.73 -13.26 16.51
CA PRO A 193 1.46 -14.17 15.65
C PRO A 193 0.57 -15.30 15.14
N PHE A 194 0.58 -15.54 13.83
CA PHE A 194 -0.07 -16.69 13.22
C PHE A 194 0.81 -17.29 12.11
N LYS A 195 0.65 -18.57 11.86
CA LYS A 195 1.45 -19.32 10.88
C LYS A 195 0.73 -19.41 9.54
N THR A 196 1.50 -19.24 8.46
CA THR A 196 1.01 -19.37 7.09
C THR A 196 2.09 -19.91 6.16
N THR A 197 1.67 -20.50 5.05
CA THR A 197 2.59 -20.94 3.97
C THR A 197 2.70 -19.92 2.85
N PHE A 198 1.82 -18.95 2.78
CA PHE A 198 1.87 -17.84 1.84
C PHE A 198 1.42 -16.54 2.50
N LEU A 199 1.86 -15.42 1.96
CA LEU A 199 1.31 -14.09 2.22
C LEU A 199 0.55 -13.63 0.99
N MET A 200 -0.47 -12.80 1.21
CA MET A 200 -1.16 -12.06 0.17
C MET A 200 -0.99 -10.57 0.44
N LEU A 201 -0.37 -9.85 -0.50
CA LEU A 201 -0.10 -8.42 -0.38
C LEU A 201 -0.69 -7.65 -1.56
N THR A 202 -1.49 -6.64 -1.27
CA THR A 202 -1.87 -5.64 -2.26
C THR A 202 -0.78 -4.56 -2.36
N PRO A 203 -0.68 -3.83 -3.49
CA PRO A 203 0.20 -2.66 -3.56
C PRO A 203 -0.03 -1.70 -2.38
N GLY A 204 1.06 -1.25 -1.78
CA GLY A 204 1.04 -0.41 -0.59
C GLY A 204 1.09 -1.16 0.74
N GLN A 205 0.88 -2.46 0.77
CA GLN A 205 0.92 -3.25 2.01
C GLN A 205 2.32 -3.76 2.33
N THR A 206 2.57 -3.90 3.64
CA THR A 206 3.78 -4.53 4.18
C THR A 206 3.44 -5.63 5.17
N TYR A 207 4.29 -6.65 5.24
CA TYR A 207 4.26 -7.69 6.27
C TYR A 207 5.65 -8.00 6.78
N ASN A 208 5.77 -8.18 8.09
CA ASN A 208 6.94 -8.78 8.69
C ASN A 208 6.63 -10.22 9.12
N VAL A 209 7.47 -11.15 8.71
CA VAL A 209 7.33 -12.56 9.06
C VAL A 209 8.61 -13.13 9.63
N LEU A 210 8.47 -13.93 10.67
CA LEU A 210 9.55 -14.76 11.16
C LEU A 210 9.59 -16.06 10.37
N ILE A 211 10.79 -16.45 9.95
CA ILE A 211 11.05 -17.73 9.32
C ILE A 211 12.14 -18.47 10.13
N LYS A 212 11.85 -19.70 10.48
CA LYS A 212 12.86 -20.56 11.11
C LYS A 212 13.60 -21.35 10.05
N ALA A 213 14.90 -21.27 10.05
CA ALA A 213 15.75 -22.06 9.16
C ALA A 213 15.88 -23.48 9.70
N ASP A 214 14.86 -24.33 9.54
CA ASP A 214 14.80 -25.68 10.08
C ASP A 214 14.91 -26.80 9.03
N GLN A 215 15.05 -26.44 7.77
CA GLN A 215 15.13 -27.38 6.67
C GLN A 215 16.54 -27.99 6.49
N SER A 216 16.66 -28.97 5.61
CA SER A 216 17.93 -29.56 5.20
C SER A 216 18.80 -28.54 4.45
N ILE A 217 20.14 -28.76 4.44
CA ILE A 217 21.05 -27.95 3.62
C ILE A 217 20.60 -28.05 2.15
N GLY A 218 20.42 -26.89 1.51
CA GLY A 218 19.88 -26.83 0.16
C GLY A 218 19.50 -25.41 -0.24
N LYS A 219 18.80 -25.33 -1.37
CA LYS A 219 18.25 -24.09 -1.92
C LYS A 219 16.74 -24.21 -1.97
N TYR A 220 16.04 -23.17 -1.59
CA TYR A 220 14.59 -23.09 -1.55
C TYR A 220 14.15 -21.82 -2.27
N PHE A 221 13.22 -21.91 -3.20
CA PHE A 221 12.71 -20.72 -3.85
C PHE A 221 11.85 -19.90 -2.90
N MET A 222 12.08 -18.60 -2.93
CA MET A 222 11.16 -17.57 -2.49
C MET A 222 10.40 -17.13 -3.72
N ALA A 223 9.10 -17.38 -3.80
CA ALA A 223 8.30 -17.10 -4.98
C ALA A 223 7.39 -15.89 -4.78
N MET A 224 7.30 -15.06 -5.83
CA MET A 224 6.36 -13.97 -6.00
C MET A 224 5.45 -14.30 -7.17
N ALA A 225 4.19 -14.63 -6.90
CA ALA A 225 3.22 -15.04 -7.90
C ALA A 225 2.05 -14.04 -7.95
N PRO A 226 1.46 -13.77 -9.13
CA PRO A 226 0.34 -12.84 -9.25
C PRO A 226 -0.93 -13.38 -8.60
N TYR A 227 -1.71 -12.46 -8.01
CA TYR A 227 -3.10 -12.70 -7.64
C TYR A 227 -4.00 -11.78 -8.47
N MET A 228 -4.92 -12.36 -9.23
CA MET A 228 -5.82 -11.64 -10.12
C MET A 228 -7.21 -12.28 -10.07
N PRO A 229 -8.11 -11.80 -9.20
CA PRO A 229 -9.47 -12.29 -9.12
C PRO A 229 -10.39 -11.69 -10.20
N ALA A 230 -9.99 -10.58 -10.82
CA ALA A 230 -10.78 -9.93 -11.85
C ALA A 230 -10.86 -10.76 -13.11
N LYS A 231 -12.04 -10.80 -13.74
CA LYS A 231 -12.24 -11.45 -15.01
C LYS A 231 -11.78 -10.52 -16.15
N ASN A 232 -11.03 -11.08 -17.11
CA ASN A 232 -10.60 -10.40 -18.33
C ASN A 232 -9.62 -9.23 -18.17
N ALA A 233 -9.09 -8.95 -16.97
CA ALA A 233 -8.03 -7.98 -16.79
C ALA A 233 -6.68 -8.55 -17.32
N PRO A 234 -5.92 -7.81 -18.13
CA PRO A 234 -4.62 -8.28 -18.64
C PRO A 234 -3.57 -8.23 -17.51
N PHE A 235 -2.81 -9.31 -17.33
CA PHE A 235 -1.71 -9.36 -16.37
C PHE A 235 -0.65 -10.38 -16.82
N LEU A 236 0.54 -10.26 -16.26
CA LEU A 236 1.64 -11.21 -16.52
C LEU A 236 1.43 -12.51 -15.72
N LYS A 237 1.21 -13.62 -16.44
CA LYS A 237 1.02 -14.96 -15.85
C LYS A 237 2.35 -15.67 -15.57
N LYS A 238 3.30 -14.98 -14.92
CA LYS A 238 4.61 -15.54 -14.58
C LYS A 238 4.87 -15.37 -13.08
N THR A 239 5.68 -16.26 -12.53
CA THR A 239 6.19 -16.18 -11.16
C THR A 239 7.64 -15.73 -11.20
N SER A 240 8.03 -14.82 -10.30
CA SER A 240 9.42 -14.47 -10.09
C SER A 240 9.97 -15.18 -8.86
N TYR A 241 11.27 -15.47 -8.85
CA TYR A 241 11.91 -16.25 -7.81
C TYR A 241 13.18 -15.60 -7.27
N GLY A 242 13.36 -15.68 -5.94
CA GLY A 242 14.61 -15.54 -5.24
C GLY A 242 15.03 -16.87 -4.59
N ILE A 243 16.16 -16.91 -3.95
CA ILE A 243 16.71 -18.13 -3.31
C ILE A 243 16.93 -17.89 -1.82
N LEU A 244 16.36 -18.75 -0.99
CA LEU A 244 16.78 -18.97 0.39
C LEU A 244 17.77 -20.12 0.41
N ARG A 245 19.03 -19.84 0.76
CA ARG A 245 20.13 -20.82 0.72
C ARG A 245 20.63 -21.14 2.11
N TYR A 246 20.62 -22.42 2.45
CA TYR A 246 21.24 -22.93 3.68
C TYR A 246 22.73 -23.07 3.49
N ALA A 247 23.52 -22.26 4.21
CA ALA A 247 24.96 -22.34 4.21
C ALA A 247 25.44 -23.56 5.00
N SER A 248 26.43 -24.28 4.44
CA SER A 248 27.12 -25.31 5.19
C SER A 248 28.09 -24.67 6.19
N PRO A 249 28.12 -25.11 7.47
CA PRO A 249 29.03 -24.56 8.46
C PRO A 249 30.53 -24.75 8.14
N THR A 250 30.83 -25.64 7.21
CA THR A 250 32.24 -26.09 6.92
C THR A 250 32.88 -25.35 5.76
N VAL A 251 32.19 -24.50 5.04
CA VAL A 251 32.84 -23.71 3.98
C VAL A 251 33.15 -22.31 4.51
N LYS A 252 34.36 -22.13 5.09
CA LYS A 252 34.94 -20.78 5.16
C LYS A 252 35.00 -20.26 3.73
N VAL A 253 34.29 -19.16 3.46
CA VAL A 253 34.37 -18.47 2.18
C VAL A 253 35.81 -17.90 2.08
N ASP A 254 36.67 -18.65 1.46
CA ASP A 254 37.99 -18.17 1.10
C ASP A 254 37.82 -17.11 0.03
N LYS A 255 38.06 -15.85 0.40
CA LYS A 255 37.92 -14.67 -0.50
C LYS A 255 38.84 -14.78 -1.73
N LEU A 256 39.70 -15.76 -1.80
CA LEU A 256 40.67 -16.03 -2.88
C LEU A 256 40.21 -17.13 -3.86
N ALA A 257 39.23 -17.95 -3.54
CA ALA A 257 38.78 -19.04 -4.40
C ALA A 257 37.76 -18.58 -5.48
N ARG A 258 38.17 -17.65 -6.34
CA ARG A 258 37.39 -17.31 -7.57
C ARG A 258 37.39 -18.42 -8.65
N LYS A 259 37.95 -19.59 -8.40
CA LYS A 259 38.15 -20.68 -9.41
C LYS A 259 38.02 -22.10 -8.87
N SER A 260 37.16 -22.43 -7.95
CA SER A 260 36.78 -23.84 -7.76
C SER A 260 35.31 -24.04 -8.01
N HIS A 261 35.00 -24.57 -9.18
CA HIS A 261 33.67 -25.05 -9.56
C HIS A 261 33.33 -26.32 -8.79
N VAL A 262 33.07 -26.23 -7.49
CA VAL A 262 32.32 -27.26 -6.81
C VAL A 262 30.87 -27.04 -7.21
N LYS A 263 30.42 -27.69 -8.29
CA LYS A 263 29.04 -27.78 -8.70
C LYS A 263 28.26 -28.60 -7.69
N THR A 264 27.86 -28.02 -6.55
CA THR A 264 26.70 -28.47 -5.82
C THR A 264 25.46 -27.84 -6.49
N SER A 265 25.16 -28.32 -7.68
CA SER A 265 23.95 -27.96 -8.42
C SER A 265 22.75 -28.66 -7.81
N MET A 266 22.36 -28.28 -6.60
CA MET A 266 21.04 -28.65 -6.12
C MET A 266 20.04 -27.68 -6.76
N THR A 267 19.16 -28.20 -7.59
CA THR A 267 18.01 -27.44 -8.09
C THR A 267 17.20 -26.95 -6.90
N PRO A 268 16.86 -25.65 -6.83
CA PRO A 268 16.04 -25.15 -5.73
C PRO A 268 14.67 -25.83 -5.69
N LEU A 269 14.17 -26.10 -4.49
CA LEU A 269 12.82 -26.63 -4.30
C LEU A 269 11.79 -25.52 -4.53
N GLU A 270 10.68 -25.86 -5.21
CA GLU A 270 9.59 -24.94 -5.51
C GLU A 270 8.52 -24.95 -4.41
N PRO A 271 7.91 -23.80 -4.08
CA PRO A 271 6.76 -23.76 -3.19
C PRO A 271 5.47 -24.16 -3.93
N ILE A 272 4.46 -24.53 -3.17
CA ILE A 272 3.09 -24.70 -3.69
C ILE A 272 2.51 -23.30 -3.87
N ILE A 273 2.18 -22.94 -5.11
CA ILE A 273 1.62 -21.64 -5.47
C ILE A 273 0.09 -21.74 -5.47
N PRO A 274 -0.63 -20.86 -4.74
CA PRO A 274 -2.10 -20.80 -4.81
C PRO A 274 -2.58 -20.45 -6.22
N ASN A 275 -3.81 -20.84 -6.54
CA ASN A 275 -4.42 -20.42 -7.81
C ASN A 275 -4.51 -18.89 -7.90
N VAL A 276 -4.29 -18.36 -9.10
CA VAL A 276 -4.25 -16.91 -9.34
C VAL A 276 -5.52 -16.16 -8.90
N ASN A 277 -6.64 -16.83 -8.81
CA ASN A 277 -7.94 -16.29 -8.39
C ASN A 277 -8.50 -16.94 -7.12
N ASP A 278 -7.64 -17.49 -6.26
CA ASP A 278 -8.06 -18.15 -5.02
C ASP A 278 -8.51 -17.13 -3.96
N THR A 279 -9.72 -16.61 -4.14
CA THR A 279 -10.33 -15.64 -3.21
C THR A 279 -10.65 -16.25 -1.85
N ALA A 280 -10.90 -17.56 -1.77
CA ALA A 280 -11.21 -18.23 -0.51
C ALA A 280 -9.99 -18.28 0.41
N SER A 281 -8.84 -18.73 -0.10
CA SER A 281 -7.59 -18.74 0.67
C SER A 281 -7.14 -17.33 1.06
N VAL A 282 -7.32 -16.33 0.17
CA VAL A 282 -7.02 -14.93 0.48
C VAL A 282 -7.91 -14.39 1.60
N GLN A 283 -9.20 -14.72 1.61
CA GLN A 283 -10.10 -14.33 2.70
C GLN A 283 -9.68 -15.01 4.02
N ALA A 284 -9.44 -16.33 3.99
CA ALA A 284 -8.99 -17.06 5.16
C ALA A 284 -7.67 -16.56 5.75
N PHE A 285 -6.74 -16.13 4.89
CA PHE A 285 -5.51 -15.45 5.32
C PHE A 285 -5.82 -14.11 5.97
N SER A 286 -6.65 -13.28 5.35
CA SER A 286 -7.01 -11.95 5.86
C SER A 286 -7.72 -12.01 7.22
N ASP A 287 -8.55 -13.03 7.44
CA ASP A 287 -9.30 -13.21 8.69
C ASP A 287 -8.40 -13.59 9.88
N GLN A 288 -7.20 -14.13 9.62
CA GLN A 288 -6.21 -14.42 10.65
C GLN A 288 -5.44 -13.19 11.12
N VAL A 289 -5.41 -12.13 10.33
CA VAL A 289 -4.70 -10.90 10.69
C VAL A 289 -5.44 -10.20 11.81
N LYS A 290 -4.91 -10.24 13.01
CA LYS A 290 -5.45 -9.57 14.21
C LYS A 290 -4.37 -8.71 14.82
N ARG A 291 -4.72 -7.51 15.32
CA ARG A 291 -3.72 -6.71 16.03
C ARG A 291 -3.25 -7.43 17.29
N LEU A 292 -2.00 -7.20 17.64
CA LEU A 292 -1.48 -7.63 18.93
C LEU A 292 -2.22 -6.82 20.02
N TYR A 293 -3.02 -7.52 20.86
CA TYR A 293 -3.83 -6.88 21.88
C TYR A 293 -2.96 -6.16 22.91
N PRO A 294 -3.42 -5.04 23.44
CA PRO A 294 -2.56 -4.09 24.12
C PRO A 294 -1.99 -4.63 25.41
N ASN A 295 -0.78 -4.90 25.41
CA ASN A 295 0.08 -4.41 26.45
C ASN A 295 0.27 -2.92 26.08
N HIS A 296 -0.11 -1.95 26.92
CA HIS A 296 -0.12 -0.51 26.62
C HIS A 296 1.17 0.04 25.97
N GLN A 297 2.21 -0.77 25.97
CA GLN A 297 3.51 -0.54 25.35
C GLN A 297 3.52 -0.71 23.81
N TRP A 298 2.61 -1.51 23.23
CA TRP A 298 2.67 -1.94 21.84
C TRP A 298 1.47 -1.52 20.98
N SER A 299 0.39 -1.07 21.59
CA SER A 299 -0.80 -0.60 20.87
C SER A 299 -1.34 0.67 21.54
N PRO A 300 -1.22 1.81 20.89
CA PRO A 300 -1.47 3.10 21.54
C PRO A 300 -2.93 3.54 21.59
N VAL A 301 -3.84 2.91 20.86
CA VAL A 301 -5.21 3.45 20.69
C VAL A 301 -6.25 2.33 20.68
N ASP A 302 -7.38 2.55 21.33
CA ASP A 302 -8.54 1.67 21.27
C ASP A 302 -9.43 1.97 20.05
N VAL A 303 -10.14 0.94 19.58
CA VAL A 303 -11.14 1.10 18.52
C VAL A 303 -12.21 2.10 18.99
N PRO A 304 -12.46 3.21 18.28
CA PRO A 304 -13.53 4.12 18.65
C PRO A 304 -14.88 3.41 18.63
N LEU A 305 -15.58 3.35 19.76
CA LEU A 305 -16.89 2.69 19.85
C LEU A 305 -18.04 3.64 19.47
N ARG A 306 -17.95 4.91 19.91
CA ARG A 306 -18.87 5.97 19.48
C ARG A 306 -18.38 6.54 18.17
N ILE A 307 -19.27 6.68 17.19
CA ILE A 307 -18.99 7.21 15.85
C ILE A 307 -19.61 8.59 15.73
N ASP A 308 -18.81 9.55 15.30
CA ASP A 308 -19.25 10.93 15.06
C ASP A 308 -19.66 11.12 13.59
N LYS A 309 -19.03 10.40 12.64
CA LYS A 309 -19.31 10.49 11.20
C LYS A 309 -19.25 9.10 10.58
N THR A 310 -20.28 8.73 9.83
CA THR A 310 -20.29 7.54 8.97
C THR A 310 -20.32 7.96 7.51
N LEU A 311 -19.40 7.39 6.72
CA LEU A 311 -19.27 7.60 5.28
C LEU A 311 -19.51 6.27 4.57
N PHE A 312 -20.29 6.31 3.48
CA PHE A 312 -20.52 5.14 2.63
C PHE A 312 -19.96 5.46 1.24
N PHE A 313 -18.88 4.82 0.86
CA PHE A 313 -18.16 5.06 -0.38
C PHE A 313 -18.30 3.86 -1.31
N THR A 314 -19.03 4.06 -2.40
CA THR A 314 -18.96 3.15 -3.55
C THR A 314 -17.69 3.43 -4.31
N ILE A 315 -16.96 2.37 -4.66
CA ILE A 315 -15.72 2.44 -5.42
C ILE A 315 -15.84 1.52 -6.64
N GLY A 316 -15.41 1.99 -7.78
CA GLY A 316 -15.50 1.20 -8.99
C GLY A 316 -15.05 1.93 -10.25
N LEU A 317 -15.07 1.18 -11.34
CA LEU A 317 -14.78 1.67 -12.68
C LEU A 317 -16.07 2.15 -13.35
N ASN A 318 -15.96 3.21 -14.13
CA ASN A 318 -17.03 3.78 -14.92
C ASN A 318 -16.67 3.66 -16.41
N ALA A 319 -17.63 3.32 -17.26
CA ALA A 319 -17.43 3.24 -18.70
C ALA A 319 -18.43 4.15 -19.41
N GLY A 320 -17.91 5.16 -20.06
CA GLY A 320 -18.67 6.09 -20.90
C GLY A 320 -17.83 6.54 -22.10
N GLY A 321 -17.13 5.58 -22.75
CA GLY A 321 -16.23 5.87 -23.88
C GLY A 321 -14.74 5.98 -23.46
N ILE A 322 -14.46 6.53 -22.27
CA ILE A 322 -13.12 6.60 -21.68
C ILE A 322 -13.21 5.96 -20.28
N PHE A 323 -12.26 5.09 -19.94
CA PHE A 323 -12.19 4.54 -18.59
C PHE A 323 -12.01 5.65 -17.57
N ALA A 324 -12.90 5.68 -16.59
CA ALA A 324 -12.81 6.50 -15.41
C ALA A 324 -13.00 5.62 -14.18
N ALA A 325 -12.53 6.07 -13.05
CA ALA A 325 -12.77 5.44 -11.77
C ALA A 325 -13.22 6.50 -10.76
N SER A 326 -14.11 6.13 -9.87
CA SER A 326 -14.76 7.11 -9.00
C SER A 326 -15.01 6.59 -7.59
N VAL A 327 -15.12 7.52 -6.65
CA VAL A 327 -15.68 7.31 -5.32
C VAL A 327 -17.02 8.06 -5.28
N ASN A 328 -18.13 7.36 -4.99
CA ASN A 328 -19.48 7.90 -5.02
C ASN A 328 -19.81 8.67 -6.31
N ASN A 329 -19.41 8.09 -7.44
CA ASN A 329 -19.58 8.68 -8.77
C ASN A 329 -18.89 10.05 -8.97
N VAL A 330 -17.82 10.32 -8.20
CA VAL A 330 -16.96 11.48 -8.37
C VAL A 330 -15.56 11.00 -8.77
N THR A 331 -15.13 11.36 -9.97
CA THR A 331 -13.76 11.14 -10.46
C THR A 331 -12.90 12.33 -10.01
N PHE A 332 -11.87 12.04 -9.24
CA PHE A 332 -10.98 13.08 -8.71
C PHE A 332 -10.14 13.70 -9.82
N ARG A 333 -10.22 15.02 -9.93
CA ARG A 333 -9.35 15.82 -10.79
C ARG A 333 -8.28 16.50 -9.96
N ARG A 334 -7.01 16.28 -10.31
CA ARG A 334 -5.90 17.00 -9.65
C ARG A 334 -5.98 18.51 -9.93
N PRO A 335 -5.91 19.35 -8.89
CA PRO A 335 -5.86 20.80 -9.08
C PRO A 335 -4.48 21.24 -9.60
N THR A 336 -4.36 22.50 -9.91
CA THR A 336 -3.11 23.12 -10.41
C THR A 336 -2.24 23.70 -9.30
N VAL A 337 -2.75 23.73 -8.06
CA VAL A 337 -2.03 24.13 -6.84
C VAL A 337 -2.16 23.05 -5.77
N SER A 338 -1.29 23.07 -4.77
CA SER A 338 -1.45 22.18 -3.61
C SER A 338 -2.74 22.52 -2.85
N LEU A 339 -3.61 21.51 -2.62
CA LEU A 339 -4.86 21.67 -1.85
C LEU A 339 -4.58 22.21 -0.44
N LEU A 340 -3.53 21.71 0.21
CA LEU A 340 -3.14 22.15 1.54
C LEU A 340 -2.74 23.63 1.52
N ASN A 341 -2.02 24.08 0.48
CA ASN A 341 -1.67 25.48 0.32
C ASN A 341 -2.91 26.35 0.03
N ALA A 342 -3.82 25.86 -0.82
CA ALA A 342 -5.08 26.54 -1.10
C ALA A 342 -5.93 26.70 0.17
N TYR A 343 -6.03 25.65 0.99
CA TYR A 343 -6.72 25.71 2.29
C TYR A 343 -6.05 26.67 3.25
N TYR A 344 -4.74 26.57 3.46
CA TYR A 344 -4.00 27.39 4.43
C TYR A 344 -4.08 28.87 4.13
N ASN A 345 -3.97 29.24 2.84
CA ASN A 345 -4.00 30.64 2.38
C ASN A 345 -5.39 31.08 1.91
N ASN A 346 -6.44 30.29 2.13
CA ASN A 346 -7.81 30.60 1.74
C ASN A 346 -7.98 30.96 0.26
N LEU A 347 -7.26 30.24 -0.64
CA LEU A 347 -7.35 30.44 -2.08
C LEU A 347 -8.64 29.81 -2.61
N GLN A 348 -9.44 30.59 -3.35
CA GLN A 348 -10.74 30.14 -3.86
C GLN A 348 -10.64 29.51 -5.26
N GLY A 349 -11.60 28.63 -5.60
CA GLY A 349 -11.75 28.09 -6.94
C GLY A 349 -10.91 26.84 -7.25
N TYR A 350 -10.11 26.33 -6.33
CA TYR A 350 -9.29 25.15 -6.53
C TYR A 350 -9.91 23.84 -6.08
N TYR A 351 -10.88 23.89 -5.17
CA TYR A 351 -11.64 22.74 -4.69
C TYR A 351 -13.00 23.19 -4.14
N SER A 352 -13.92 22.24 -4.02
CA SER A 352 -15.17 22.41 -3.29
C SER A 352 -15.24 21.47 -2.08
N THR A 353 -16.15 21.72 -1.16
CA THR A 353 -16.27 20.98 0.13
C THR A 353 -17.54 20.14 0.21
N ASP A 354 -18.10 19.81 -0.93
CA ASP A 354 -19.36 19.10 -1.13
C ASP A 354 -19.21 17.63 -1.54
N PHE A 355 -18.06 17.01 -1.21
CA PHE A 355 -17.88 15.59 -1.52
C PHE A 355 -18.97 14.76 -0.85
N PRO A 356 -19.69 13.89 -1.61
CA PRO A 356 -20.85 13.19 -1.08
C PRO A 356 -20.48 12.14 -0.03
N ASP A 357 -21.13 12.18 1.13
CA ASP A 357 -20.96 11.21 2.22
C ASP A 357 -21.44 9.80 1.88
N LYS A 358 -22.31 9.67 0.89
CA LYS A 358 -22.90 8.41 0.39
C LYS A 358 -23.26 8.56 -1.09
N PRO A 359 -23.41 7.46 -1.82
CA PRO A 359 -23.87 7.53 -3.21
C PRO A 359 -25.28 8.13 -3.28
N GLU A 360 -25.57 8.83 -4.37
CA GLU A 360 -26.88 9.46 -4.60
C GLU A 360 -28.00 8.41 -4.64
N LYS A 361 -27.73 7.27 -5.27
CA LYS A 361 -28.69 6.17 -5.41
C LYS A 361 -28.12 4.89 -4.77
N MET A 362 -28.96 4.20 -4.01
CA MET A 362 -28.66 2.90 -3.45
C MET A 362 -29.32 1.81 -4.28
N TYR A 363 -28.55 0.82 -4.69
CA TYR A 363 -29.00 -0.33 -5.47
C TYR A 363 -28.14 -1.56 -5.15
N ASP A 364 -28.32 -2.67 -5.86
CA ASP A 364 -27.44 -3.81 -5.76
C ASP A 364 -26.12 -3.52 -6.50
N PHE A 365 -25.12 -3.02 -5.77
CA PHE A 365 -23.83 -2.63 -6.33
C PHE A 365 -23.03 -3.79 -6.92
N VAL A 366 -23.32 -5.01 -6.50
CA VAL A 366 -22.60 -6.22 -6.94
C VAL A 366 -23.18 -6.79 -8.22
N ASN A 367 -24.50 -6.89 -8.33
CA ASN A 367 -25.18 -7.48 -9.46
C ASN A 367 -25.64 -6.43 -10.50
N GLY A 368 -25.48 -5.15 -10.17
CA GLY A 368 -25.84 -4.04 -11.03
C GLY A 368 -27.19 -3.41 -10.70
N ALA A 369 -27.42 -2.21 -11.23
CA ALA A 369 -28.68 -1.51 -11.04
C ALA A 369 -29.82 -2.20 -11.79
N PRO A 370 -31.02 -2.28 -11.19
CA PRO A 370 -32.20 -2.73 -11.91
C PRO A 370 -32.51 -1.81 -13.11
N ASN A 371 -33.17 -2.34 -14.15
CA ASN A 371 -33.45 -1.62 -15.39
C ASN A 371 -34.22 -0.31 -15.22
N ASN A 372 -34.92 -0.13 -14.09
CA ASN A 372 -35.67 1.08 -13.75
C ASN A 372 -34.81 2.14 -13.02
N ILE A 373 -33.56 1.83 -12.68
CA ILE A 373 -32.64 2.79 -12.09
C ILE A 373 -31.61 3.19 -13.16
N SER A 374 -31.76 4.41 -13.68
CA SER A 374 -30.70 5.00 -14.49
C SER A 374 -29.46 5.22 -13.61
N VAL A 375 -28.44 4.42 -13.81
CA VAL A 375 -27.11 4.65 -13.24
C VAL A 375 -26.39 5.58 -14.19
N ASP A 376 -26.01 6.74 -13.68
CA ASP A 376 -25.16 7.63 -14.45
C ASP A 376 -23.79 6.96 -14.61
N THR A 377 -23.49 6.53 -15.82
CA THR A 377 -22.19 5.88 -16.14
C THR A 377 -21.08 6.91 -16.32
N GLN A 378 -21.42 8.20 -16.35
CA GLN A 378 -20.48 9.31 -16.43
C GLN A 378 -20.33 9.92 -15.02
N PRO A 379 -19.17 9.73 -14.36
CA PRO A 379 -18.95 10.35 -13.07
C PRO A 379 -18.80 11.86 -13.21
N ALA A 380 -19.20 12.59 -12.17
CA ALA A 380 -18.84 14.00 -12.04
C ALA A 380 -17.30 14.10 -11.92
N ILE A 381 -16.70 15.04 -12.65
CA ILE A 381 -15.26 15.26 -12.59
C ILE A 381 -14.99 16.52 -11.77
N GLY A 382 -14.24 16.38 -10.67
CA GLY A 382 -13.98 17.54 -9.82
C GLY A 382 -12.92 17.31 -8.75
N THR A 383 -12.54 18.41 -8.12
CA THR A 383 -11.68 18.40 -6.94
C THR A 383 -12.55 18.68 -5.72
N GLN A 384 -13.26 17.65 -5.27
CA GLN A 384 -14.15 17.74 -4.11
C GLN A 384 -13.47 17.13 -2.89
N VAL A 385 -13.58 17.77 -1.72
CA VAL A 385 -13.01 17.30 -0.46
C VAL A 385 -14.12 17.07 0.57
N SER A 386 -13.94 16.07 1.43
CA SER A 386 -14.82 15.82 2.57
C SER A 386 -14.21 16.45 3.83
N ILE A 387 -15.01 17.22 4.57
CA ILE A 387 -14.56 17.89 5.80
C ILE A 387 -14.80 17.00 7.00
N LEU A 388 -13.77 16.89 7.85
CA LEU A 388 -13.82 16.21 9.14
C LEU A 388 -13.45 17.18 10.26
N GLU A 389 -14.24 17.21 11.32
CA GLU A 389 -13.88 17.96 12.52
C GLU A 389 -12.76 17.24 13.29
N HIS A 390 -11.86 18.01 13.90
CA HIS A 390 -10.78 17.44 14.70
C HIS A 390 -11.32 16.57 15.84
N GLY A 391 -10.79 15.36 15.93
CA GLY A 391 -11.13 14.41 16.99
C GLY A 391 -12.31 13.50 16.66
N TRP A 392 -13.03 13.71 15.57
CA TRP A 392 -14.12 12.82 15.17
C TRP A 392 -13.65 11.37 15.00
N ALA A 393 -14.45 10.45 15.50
CA ALA A 393 -14.37 9.04 15.16
C ALA A 393 -15.13 8.81 13.86
N VAL A 394 -14.40 8.50 12.81
CA VAL A 394 -14.93 8.34 11.46
C VAL A 394 -14.99 6.86 11.10
N GLN A 395 -16.15 6.40 10.66
CA GLN A 395 -16.33 5.09 10.06
C GLN A 395 -16.52 5.25 8.55
N VAL A 396 -15.73 4.53 7.77
CA VAL A 396 -15.88 4.48 6.31
C VAL A 396 -16.26 3.06 5.91
N ILE A 397 -17.32 2.95 5.14
CA ILE A 397 -17.76 1.72 4.51
C ILE A 397 -17.38 1.83 3.04
N PHE A 398 -16.50 0.96 2.57
CA PHE A 398 -16.18 0.83 1.15
C PHE A 398 -17.03 -0.29 0.56
N GLN A 399 -17.70 -0.01 -0.53
CA GLN A 399 -18.49 -0.96 -1.30
C GLN A 399 -17.92 -1.03 -2.73
N ASP A 400 -17.36 -2.19 -3.09
CA ASP A 400 -16.97 -2.45 -4.47
C ASP A 400 -18.20 -2.56 -5.38
N THR A 401 -18.12 -2.01 -6.59
CA THR A 401 -19.19 -2.02 -7.57
C THR A 401 -18.85 -2.84 -8.81
N GLY A 402 -19.79 -3.65 -9.26
CA GLY A 402 -19.64 -4.52 -10.44
C GLY A 402 -20.05 -3.88 -11.77
N THR A 403 -20.14 -2.56 -11.88
CA THR A 403 -20.78 -1.85 -13.00
C THR A 403 -20.08 -2.08 -14.35
N VAL A 404 -18.76 -2.13 -14.39
CA VAL A 404 -17.96 -2.29 -15.63
C VAL A 404 -17.04 -3.50 -15.56
N GLY A 405 -16.54 -3.80 -14.38
CA GLY A 405 -15.67 -4.89 -14.07
C GLY A 405 -15.41 -4.89 -12.57
N THR A 406 -15.26 -6.07 -12.01
CA THR A 406 -14.97 -6.21 -10.59
C THR A 406 -13.49 -6.41 -10.42
N GLU A 407 -12.81 -5.44 -9.84
CA GLU A 407 -11.41 -5.54 -9.46
C GLU A 407 -11.26 -5.29 -7.95
N LYS A 408 -10.20 -5.77 -7.37
CA LYS A 408 -9.87 -5.45 -5.98
C LYS A 408 -9.23 -4.08 -5.92
N HIS A 409 -9.64 -3.28 -4.93
CA HIS A 409 -9.15 -1.92 -4.76
C HIS A 409 -8.36 -1.78 -3.46
N PRO A 410 -7.02 -1.75 -3.48
CA PRO A 410 -6.23 -1.37 -2.31
C PRO A 410 -6.39 0.12 -2.03
N ILE A 411 -7.18 0.47 -1.02
CA ILE A 411 -7.41 1.85 -0.62
C ILE A 411 -6.41 2.22 0.47
N HIS A 412 -5.62 3.26 0.19
CA HIS A 412 -4.69 3.88 1.12
C HIS A 412 -5.21 5.20 1.63
N LEU A 413 -5.05 5.44 2.94
CA LEU A 413 -5.37 6.71 3.59
C LEU A 413 -4.09 7.34 4.13
N HIS A 414 -3.75 8.52 3.61
CA HIS A 414 -2.61 9.31 4.07
C HIS A 414 -2.84 9.89 5.46
N GLY A 415 -1.78 10.06 6.22
CA GLY A 415 -1.78 10.72 7.51
C GLY A 415 -2.39 9.94 8.66
N PHE A 416 -2.96 8.78 8.40
CA PHE A 416 -3.66 7.95 9.38
C PHE A 416 -3.34 6.48 9.23
N SER A 417 -3.41 5.77 10.34
CA SER A 417 -3.73 4.34 10.35
C SER A 417 -5.18 4.18 10.81
N PHE A 418 -5.81 3.11 10.39
CA PHE A 418 -7.21 2.81 10.68
C PHE A 418 -7.39 1.36 11.13
N TYR A 419 -8.46 1.09 11.85
CA TYR A 419 -8.90 -0.25 12.19
C TYR A 419 -9.71 -0.82 11.04
N LEU A 420 -9.29 -1.97 10.49
CA LEU A 420 -10.12 -2.76 9.57
C LEU A 420 -11.05 -3.64 10.38
N LEU A 421 -12.31 -3.23 10.48
CA LEU A 421 -13.30 -3.90 11.34
C LEU A 421 -13.87 -5.16 10.72
N GLY A 422 -13.90 -5.25 9.40
CA GLY A 422 -14.40 -6.41 8.69
C GLY A 422 -14.49 -6.20 7.19
N THR A 423 -14.60 -7.31 6.49
CA THR A 423 -14.92 -7.39 5.07
C THR A 423 -16.03 -8.43 4.89
N GLY A 424 -16.85 -8.32 3.87
CA GLY A 424 -17.91 -9.28 3.65
C GLY A 424 -18.36 -9.34 2.19
N LEU A 425 -19.07 -10.43 1.85
CA LEU A 425 -19.62 -10.68 0.52
C LEU A 425 -20.84 -9.81 0.25
N GLY A 426 -21.05 -9.49 -1.01
CA GLY A 426 -22.25 -8.80 -1.48
C GLY A 426 -22.30 -7.33 -1.05
N ASN A 427 -23.51 -6.81 -0.97
CA ASN A 427 -23.75 -5.45 -0.52
C ASN A 427 -23.65 -5.34 1.01
N TYR A 428 -23.06 -4.24 1.47
CA TYR A 428 -23.00 -3.95 2.91
C TYR A 428 -24.41 -3.80 3.50
N ASN A 429 -24.66 -4.52 4.58
CA ASN A 429 -25.86 -4.41 5.38
C ASN A 429 -25.49 -4.29 6.86
N SER A 430 -25.79 -3.17 7.45
CA SER A 430 -25.45 -2.86 8.85
C SER A 430 -26.10 -3.83 9.86
N SER A 431 -27.22 -4.45 9.51
CA SER A 431 -27.93 -5.40 10.40
C SER A 431 -27.29 -6.77 10.44
N THR A 432 -26.49 -7.15 9.42
CA THR A 432 -25.89 -8.48 9.29
C THR A 432 -24.35 -8.45 9.26
N ALA A 433 -23.74 -7.29 9.08
CA ALA A 433 -22.30 -7.16 9.02
C ALA A 433 -21.66 -7.47 10.38
N LEU A 434 -20.77 -8.44 10.40
CA LEU A 434 -19.99 -8.79 11.59
C LEU A 434 -18.73 -7.95 11.63
N LEU A 435 -18.66 -7.02 12.60
CA LEU A 435 -17.53 -6.13 12.79
C LEU A 435 -16.69 -6.54 14.00
N ASN A 436 -15.41 -6.73 13.80
CA ASN A 436 -14.46 -6.97 14.88
C ASN A 436 -14.11 -5.66 15.59
N LEU A 437 -14.67 -5.45 16.76
CA LEU A 437 -14.38 -4.29 17.61
C LEU A 437 -13.34 -4.59 18.71
N TYR A 438 -12.90 -5.84 18.81
CA TYR A 438 -12.00 -6.28 19.88
C TYR A 438 -10.52 -6.21 19.47
N ASP A 439 -10.14 -6.88 18.37
CA ASP A 439 -8.77 -6.99 17.91
C ASP A 439 -8.59 -6.80 16.40
N PRO A 440 -9.29 -5.82 15.78
CA PRO A 440 -9.17 -5.59 14.35
C PRO A 440 -7.73 -5.20 13.99
N PRO A 441 -7.21 -5.62 12.84
CA PRO A 441 -5.90 -5.17 12.41
C PRO A 441 -5.87 -3.65 12.24
N TYR A 442 -4.75 -3.05 12.66
CA TYR A 442 -4.52 -1.62 12.50
C TYR A 442 -3.59 -1.42 11.31
N ARG A 443 -4.05 -0.72 10.29
CA ARG A 443 -3.43 -0.67 8.97
C ARG A 443 -3.48 0.74 8.37
N ASN A 444 -2.74 0.97 7.28
CA ASN A 444 -2.85 2.18 6.48
C ASN A 444 -3.39 1.91 5.06
N THR A 445 -3.42 0.65 4.63
CA THR A 445 -3.91 0.23 3.31
C THR A 445 -4.80 -1.01 3.45
N VAL A 446 -6.00 -0.93 2.87
CA VAL A 446 -6.97 -2.04 2.87
C VAL A 446 -7.33 -2.45 1.45
N GLY A 447 -7.19 -3.73 1.13
CA GLY A 447 -7.72 -4.27 -0.12
C GLY A 447 -9.23 -4.48 -0.01
N VAL A 448 -10.03 -3.66 -0.65
CA VAL A 448 -11.48 -3.89 -0.78
C VAL A 448 -11.68 -5.01 -1.79
N PRO A 449 -12.24 -6.17 -1.38
CA PRO A 449 -12.29 -7.33 -2.27
C PRO A 449 -13.36 -7.17 -3.35
N VAL A 450 -13.17 -7.92 -4.45
CA VAL A 450 -14.10 -7.98 -5.59
C VAL A 450 -15.53 -8.36 -5.16
N GLY A 451 -16.53 -7.55 -5.53
CA GLY A 451 -17.94 -7.78 -5.22
C GLY A 451 -18.25 -7.84 -3.72
N ARG A 452 -17.48 -7.09 -2.93
CA ARG A 452 -17.52 -7.12 -1.46
C ARG A 452 -17.48 -5.73 -0.87
N TRP A 453 -17.54 -5.68 0.46
CA TRP A 453 -17.37 -4.46 1.22
C TRP A 453 -16.23 -4.58 2.23
N ALA A 454 -15.71 -3.44 2.66
CA ALA A 454 -14.79 -3.31 3.79
C ALA A 454 -15.22 -2.16 4.68
N VAL A 455 -15.08 -2.32 6.01
CA VAL A 455 -15.37 -1.26 6.98
C VAL A 455 -14.11 -0.91 7.73
N ILE A 456 -13.73 0.36 7.66
CA ILE A 456 -12.63 0.90 8.45
C ILE A 456 -13.11 1.94 9.45
N ARG A 457 -12.31 2.17 10.50
CA ARG A 457 -12.57 3.20 11.49
C ARG A 457 -11.28 3.86 11.95
N PHE A 458 -11.28 5.19 12.02
CA PHE A 458 -10.14 5.96 12.48
C PHE A 458 -10.60 7.20 13.27
N ARG A 459 -9.64 7.86 13.95
CA ARG A 459 -9.88 9.15 14.60
C ARG A 459 -9.23 10.25 13.78
N ALA A 460 -10.00 11.26 13.40
CA ALA A 460 -9.54 12.42 12.64
C ALA A 460 -8.81 13.42 13.56
N ASP A 461 -7.66 13.02 14.13
CA ASP A 461 -6.91 13.79 15.12
C ASP A 461 -5.64 14.46 14.57
N ASN A 462 -5.46 14.44 13.26
CA ASN A 462 -4.31 14.99 12.55
C ASN A 462 -4.76 16.09 11.57
N PRO A 463 -4.66 17.38 11.92
CA PRO A 463 -5.09 18.47 11.04
C PRO A 463 -4.31 18.53 9.74
N GLY A 464 -4.99 18.79 8.65
CA GLY A 464 -4.36 18.89 7.33
C GLY A 464 -5.24 18.42 6.19
N MET A 465 -4.63 18.29 5.02
CA MET A 465 -5.26 17.77 3.79
C MET A 465 -4.69 16.37 3.52
N TRP A 466 -5.55 15.36 3.53
CA TRP A 466 -5.13 13.95 3.49
C TRP A 466 -5.74 13.24 2.30
N PHE A 467 -4.87 12.71 1.44
CA PHE A 467 -5.29 11.97 0.27
C PHE A 467 -5.80 10.58 0.65
N MET A 468 -6.86 10.15 0.02
CA MET A 468 -7.34 8.77 0.06
C MET A 468 -7.51 8.29 -1.38
N HIS A 469 -6.84 7.20 -1.74
CA HIS A 469 -6.84 6.74 -3.13
C HIS A 469 -6.66 5.23 -3.24
N CYS A 470 -7.06 4.68 -4.37
CA CYS A 470 -6.67 3.32 -4.75
C CYS A 470 -5.17 3.28 -5.01
N HIS A 471 -4.48 2.29 -4.45
CA HIS A 471 -3.04 2.16 -4.63
C HIS A 471 -2.64 1.35 -5.88
N LEU A 472 -3.61 0.93 -6.71
CA LEU A 472 -3.36 0.58 -8.10
C LEU A 472 -3.20 1.88 -8.89
N GLU A 473 -2.02 2.07 -9.47
CA GLU A 473 -1.64 3.35 -10.08
C GLU A 473 -2.54 3.69 -11.27
N VAL A 474 -2.97 2.70 -12.03
CA VAL A 474 -3.91 2.88 -13.13
C VAL A 474 -5.26 3.43 -12.65
N HIS A 475 -5.78 2.94 -11.53
CA HIS A 475 -7.05 3.43 -10.98
C HIS A 475 -6.93 4.86 -10.44
N THR A 476 -5.80 5.21 -9.83
CA THR A 476 -5.51 6.59 -9.42
C THR A 476 -5.41 7.50 -10.65
N THR A 477 -4.82 7.01 -11.75
CA THR A 477 -4.76 7.73 -13.04
C THR A 477 -6.15 8.00 -13.60
N TRP A 478 -7.09 7.06 -13.44
CA TRP A 478 -8.49 7.21 -13.83
C TRP A 478 -9.34 8.00 -12.82
N GLY A 479 -8.77 8.40 -11.68
CA GLY A 479 -9.39 9.30 -10.70
C GLY A 479 -10.05 8.62 -9.48
N LEU A 480 -9.71 7.34 -9.18
CA LEU A 480 -10.20 6.66 -7.97
C LEU A 480 -9.51 7.20 -6.73
N SER A 481 -9.88 8.38 -6.35
CA SER A 481 -9.33 9.09 -5.19
C SER A 481 -10.25 10.21 -4.70
N MET A 482 -9.97 10.70 -3.49
CA MET A 482 -10.55 11.89 -2.90
C MET A 482 -9.63 12.44 -1.82
N ALA A 483 -9.95 13.57 -1.21
CA ALA A 483 -9.20 14.10 -0.09
C ALA A 483 -10.10 14.41 1.11
N PHE A 484 -9.57 14.19 2.31
CA PHE A 484 -10.14 14.67 3.57
C PHE A 484 -9.45 15.96 4.00
N LEU A 485 -10.24 16.96 4.35
CA LEU A 485 -9.79 18.13 5.09
C LEU A 485 -10.11 17.92 6.58
N VAL A 486 -9.11 17.65 7.39
CA VAL A 486 -9.26 17.60 8.85
C VAL A 486 -8.98 18.97 9.43
N LYS A 487 -10.00 19.57 10.05
CA LYS A 487 -9.92 20.91 10.65
C LYS A 487 -8.97 20.95 11.84
N ASN A 488 -8.53 22.15 12.18
CA ASN A 488 -7.77 22.40 13.40
C ASN A 488 -8.61 22.11 14.65
N GLY A 489 -7.96 21.59 15.70
CA GLY A 489 -8.55 21.45 17.02
C GLY A 489 -8.38 22.69 17.89
N LYS A 490 -8.80 22.61 19.16
CA LYS A 490 -8.74 23.71 20.11
C LYS A 490 -7.37 23.90 20.77
N GLY A 491 -6.55 22.84 20.79
CA GLY A 491 -5.24 22.84 21.43
C GLY A 491 -4.13 23.29 20.51
N LYS A 492 -3.06 23.89 21.04
CA LYS A 492 -1.90 24.36 20.26
C LYS A 492 -1.26 23.24 19.40
N MET A 493 -1.22 22.00 19.92
CA MET A 493 -0.70 20.82 19.23
C MET A 493 -1.75 20.12 18.35
N GLN A 494 -2.83 20.79 18.04
CA GLN A 494 -3.94 20.30 17.22
C GLN A 494 -4.21 21.22 16.03
N ASN A 495 -3.26 22.09 15.72
CA ASN A 495 -3.37 23.05 14.63
C ASN A 495 -2.32 22.76 13.56
N LEU A 496 -2.69 22.94 12.31
CA LEU A 496 -1.78 22.85 11.19
C LEU A 496 -0.71 23.93 11.32
N PRO A 497 0.60 23.59 11.34
CA PRO A 497 1.66 24.56 11.37
C PRO A 497 1.75 25.34 10.05
N PRO A 498 2.43 26.49 10.01
CA PRO A 498 2.68 27.22 8.77
C PRO A 498 3.51 26.39 7.78
N PRO A 499 3.40 26.68 6.47
CA PRO A 499 4.20 26.01 5.46
C PRO A 499 5.69 26.27 5.67
N PRO A 500 6.56 25.31 5.32
CA PRO A 500 8.00 25.55 5.30
C PRO A 500 8.35 26.57 4.22
N LEU A 501 9.36 27.42 4.48
CA LEU A 501 9.78 28.49 3.57
C LEU A 501 10.31 27.95 2.23
N ASP A 502 10.81 26.73 2.21
CA ASP A 502 11.36 26.04 1.04
C ASP A 502 10.36 25.08 0.38
N LEU A 503 9.04 25.25 0.64
CA LEU A 503 8.00 24.41 0.01
C LEU A 503 8.04 24.59 -1.52
N PRO A 504 8.03 23.47 -2.31
CA PRO A 504 8.02 23.57 -3.77
C PRO A 504 6.81 24.35 -4.27
N LEU A 505 7.08 25.32 -5.15
CA LEU A 505 6.06 26.14 -5.80
C LEU A 505 5.45 25.40 -7.00
N CYS A 506 4.17 25.65 -7.28
CA CYS A 506 3.48 25.15 -8.46
C CYS A 506 3.85 25.89 -9.75
#